data_f28cf55328d820705291afebeb1f6c7b
#
_entry.id   f28cf55328d820705291afebeb1f6c7b
#
_cell.length_a   1.000
_cell.length_b   1.000
_cell.length_c   1.000
_cell.angle_alpha   90.00
_cell.angle_beta   90.00
_cell.angle_gamma   90.00
#
_symmetry.space_group_name_H-M   'P 1'
#
loop_
_entity.id
_entity.type
_entity.pdbx_description
1 polymer ?
#
loop_
_entity_poly.entity_id
_entity_poly.type
_entity_poly.pdbx_seq_one_letter_code
_entity_poly.pdbx_strand_id
1 'polypeptide(L)'
;MFKTTTHSSFTPRSNLLRTLGLTLAFLLLFSLSEIIILLKDHVYQPKSGDISLYLIISLLAAASARFFLTRLLLAVTFIVQISEAVYYQFYGQFYGPSEVWLAFVETKDIASGITDSLGSLGIYFAIMIVAVVFALVFARRLAPLWHKWIALPCLLAIVVMFVGQFYKAIDGQMYKFNPDLRHSLLRNGLSAMSFSAIRLIPEAMSGENQNLTHYDPYQVKPVKDTRAGKYSILLAIGESLNPHHVSALGYERDTTPELKALLQQYQGTGRLIVSNAVSTRVAIPMLVNNLREPDNYGAYKSKSTNIFANAKKQGYQTAFISAQGLEGLSNWIGIHDIDLWEDTQIRPAPDVGADVVLTPSVEKATLDWNKPFLMVLNSRAPHIPYERNIPQGFAKFSTPRLSDDVAQKKNEYDDAVRLYDKELASAIRTALAKSKLPVLVFITSDHGERVGDNGLFGHSVVEMPIAQVPFLYFSNDPAYAMKEISPQVPLNHYQVATLINKMLGYDVSNPNQKDDSFFITGGDIRGLSERVTYHLNALPEAER
;
A
#
# COMPACT_ATOMS: atom_id res chain seq x y z
N MET A 1 -15.07 7.93 67.00
CA MET A 1 -13.73 7.41 66.69
C MET A 1 -13.35 7.97 65.31
N PHE A 2 -12.73 9.17 65.28
CA PHE A 2 -12.34 9.88 64.06
C PHE A 2 -11.01 9.29 63.56
N LYS A 3 -11.03 8.70 62.38
CA LYS A 3 -9.79 8.32 61.68
C LYS A 3 -9.13 9.59 61.11
N THR A 4 -8.11 10.06 61.78
CA THR A 4 -7.19 11.08 61.29
C THR A 4 -6.40 10.48 60.12
N THR A 5 -6.75 10.85 58.90
CA THR A 5 -5.92 10.62 57.71
C THR A 5 -4.72 11.56 57.81
N THR A 6 -3.58 11.02 58.15
CA THR A 6 -2.29 11.73 58.11
C THR A 6 -1.99 12.10 56.64
N HIS A 7 -2.30 13.31 56.24
CA HIS A 7 -1.73 13.93 55.06
C HIS A 7 -0.23 14.14 55.33
N SER A 8 0.61 13.27 54.78
CA SER A 8 2.05 13.51 54.73
C SER A 8 2.27 14.77 53.88
N SER A 9 2.44 15.92 54.52
CA SER A 9 2.83 17.18 53.89
C SER A 9 4.28 17.05 53.41
N PHE A 10 4.47 16.66 52.16
CA PHE A 10 5.80 16.67 51.54
C PHE A 10 6.32 18.11 51.46
N THR A 11 7.59 18.29 51.81
CA THR A 11 8.24 19.61 51.72
C THR A 11 8.31 20.08 50.28
N PRO A 12 8.30 21.39 50.00
CA PRO A 12 8.43 21.93 48.62
C PRO A 12 9.65 21.35 47.86
N ARG A 13 10.72 21.08 48.59
CA ARG A 13 11.96 20.49 48.04
C ARG A 13 11.77 19.05 47.57
N SER A 14 11.02 18.23 48.29
CA SER A 14 10.72 16.84 47.88
C SER A 14 9.80 16.78 46.65
N ASN A 15 8.88 17.73 46.52
CA ASN A 15 7.99 17.82 45.33
C ASN A 15 8.74 18.24 44.08
N LEU A 16 9.70 19.16 44.19
CA LEU A 16 10.57 19.57 43.08
C LEU A 16 11.41 18.39 42.58
N LEU A 17 12.06 17.66 43.48
CA LEU A 17 12.86 16.48 43.13
C LEU A 17 12.05 15.40 42.45
N ARG A 18 10.81 15.17 42.88
CA ARG A 18 9.89 14.22 42.19
C ARG A 18 9.48 14.68 40.82
N THR A 19 9.19 15.98 40.63
CA THR A 19 8.86 16.53 39.33
C THR A 19 10.04 16.37 38.38
N LEU A 20 11.25 16.71 38.81
CA LEU A 20 12.47 16.55 38.01
C LEU A 20 12.74 15.07 37.67
N GLY A 21 12.60 14.18 38.65
CA GLY A 21 12.76 12.73 38.41
C GLY A 21 11.77 12.16 37.40
N LEU A 22 10.50 12.56 37.49
CA LEU A 22 9.47 12.15 36.52
C LEU A 22 9.71 12.77 35.15
N THR A 23 10.10 14.03 35.08
CA THR A 23 10.46 14.68 33.80
C THR A 23 11.58 13.93 33.10
N LEU A 24 12.62 13.57 33.84
CA LEU A 24 13.75 12.81 33.32
C LEU A 24 13.30 11.40 32.85
N ALA A 25 12.46 10.72 33.64
CA ALA A 25 11.94 9.40 33.27
C ALA A 25 11.13 9.44 31.96
N PHE A 26 10.23 10.42 31.80
CA PHE A 26 9.49 10.58 30.54
C PHE A 26 10.40 10.96 29.38
N LEU A 27 11.34 11.88 29.59
CA LEU A 27 12.29 12.27 28.57
C LEU A 27 13.14 11.09 28.08
N LEU A 28 13.60 10.24 28.97
CA LEU A 28 14.33 9.01 28.63
C LEU A 28 13.46 8.05 27.82
N LEU A 29 12.19 7.85 28.20
CA LEU A 29 11.26 6.98 27.46
C LEU A 29 11.02 7.51 26.04
N PHE A 30 10.81 8.82 25.87
CA PHE A 30 10.69 9.42 24.53
C PHE A 30 11.98 9.31 23.72
N SER A 31 13.14 9.53 24.34
CA SER A 31 14.43 9.50 23.65
C SER A 31 14.83 8.09 23.22
N LEU A 32 14.32 7.04 23.83
CA LEU A 32 14.77 5.67 23.58
C LEU A 32 14.51 5.22 22.15
N SER A 33 13.29 5.45 21.63
CA SER A 33 12.94 5.12 20.24
C SER A 33 13.73 5.95 19.23
N GLU A 34 13.94 7.25 19.52
CA GLU A 34 14.76 8.14 18.70
C GLU A 34 16.21 7.64 18.60
N ILE A 35 16.80 7.27 19.75
CA ILE A 35 18.19 6.78 19.82
C ILE A 35 18.33 5.48 18.99
N ILE A 36 17.34 4.57 19.06
CA ILE A 36 17.39 3.32 18.29
C ILE A 36 17.43 3.61 16.78
N ILE A 37 16.63 4.57 16.30
CA ILE A 37 16.65 4.96 14.88
C ILE A 37 17.97 5.65 14.53
N LEU A 38 18.42 6.62 15.35
CA LEU A 38 19.70 7.33 15.14
C LEU A 38 20.91 6.39 15.06
N LEU A 39 20.90 5.29 15.80
CA LEU A 39 21.99 4.30 15.76
C LEU A 39 21.96 3.44 14.49
N LYS A 40 20.81 3.32 13.84
CA LYS A 40 20.62 2.53 12.62
C LYS A 40 20.75 3.36 11.35
N ASP A 41 20.31 4.59 11.38
CA ASP A 41 20.26 5.46 10.22
C ASP A 41 20.98 6.79 10.48
N HIS A 42 22.12 6.97 9.82
CA HIS A 42 22.94 8.18 9.92
C HIS A 42 22.33 9.40 9.20
N VAL A 43 21.33 9.19 8.34
CA VAL A 43 20.63 10.27 7.63
C VAL A 43 19.56 10.91 8.49
N TYR A 44 19.02 10.17 9.46
CA TYR A 44 18.03 10.67 10.41
C TYR A 44 18.65 11.70 11.37
N GLN A 45 18.21 12.95 11.30
CA GLN A 45 18.78 14.07 12.08
C GLN A 45 17.67 15.01 12.58
N PRO A 46 16.95 14.67 13.67
CA PRO A 46 15.89 15.50 14.19
C PRO A 46 16.41 16.87 14.68
N LYS A 47 15.65 17.92 14.39
CA LYS A 47 15.99 19.29 14.78
C LYS A 47 15.92 19.49 16.30
N SER A 48 16.73 20.39 16.81
CA SER A 48 16.73 20.77 18.24
C SER A 48 15.36 21.22 18.77
N GLY A 49 14.53 21.85 17.92
CA GLY A 49 13.15 22.23 18.25
C GLY A 49 12.24 21.04 18.59
N ASP A 50 12.51 19.87 18.00
CA ASP A 50 11.72 18.66 18.26
C ASP A 50 12.10 18.02 19.60
N ILE A 51 13.37 18.16 20.02
CA ILE A 51 13.81 17.77 21.37
C ILE A 51 13.12 18.64 22.43
N SER A 52 12.93 19.93 22.13
CA SER A 52 12.19 20.85 23.01
C SER A 52 10.72 20.40 23.21
N LEU A 53 10.10 19.83 22.20
CA LEU A 53 8.74 19.27 22.29
C LEU A 53 8.69 18.12 23.31
N TYR A 54 9.64 17.20 23.30
CA TYR A 54 9.72 16.12 24.29
C TYR A 54 9.91 16.66 25.71
N LEU A 55 10.72 17.69 25.89
CA LEU A 55 10.91 18.34 27.18
C LEU A 55 9.60 18.97 27.68
N ILE A 56 8.89 19.71 26.83
CA ILE A 56 7.61 20.35 27.17
C ILE A 56 6.57 19.30 27.60
N ILE A 57 6.42 18.22 26.83
CA ILE A 57 5.48 17.14 27.14
C ILE A 57 5.89 16.44 28.44
N SER A 58 7.17 16.17 28.65
CA SER A 58 7.68 15.53 29.87
C SER A 58 7.46 16.41 31.12
N LEU A 59 7.65 17.72 31.01
CA LEU A 59 7.36 18.69 32.08
C LEU A 59 5.86 18.75 32.40
N LEU A 60 5.01 18.85 31.38
CA LEU A 60 3.56 18.80 31.54
C LEU A 60 3.12 17.52 32.27
N ALA A 61 3.66 16.39 31.79
CA ALA A 61 3.40 15.09 32.36
C ALA A 61 3.77 15.03 33.85
N ALA A 62 5.00 15.40 34.18
CA ALA A 62 5.50 15.40 35.54
C ALA A 62 4.70 16.33 36.48
N ALA A 63 4.27 17.49 35.96
CA ALA A 63 3.50 18.47 36.73
C ALA A 63 2.01 18.12 36.93
N SER A 64 1.45 17.29 36.04
CA SER A 64 -0.01 17.07 35.98
C SER A 64 -0.44 15.61 35.79
N ALA A 65 0.45 14.62 35.95
CA ALA A 65 0.14 13.19 35.75
C ALA A 65 -0.90 12.61 36.73
N ARG A 66 -1.32 13.35 37.76
CA ARG A 66 -2.47 12.99 38.62
C ARG A 66 -3.79 13.01 37.84
N PHE A 67 -3.93 13.85 36.84
CA PHE A 67 -5.13 13.96 36.03
C PHE A 67 -5.18 12.84 34.97
N PHE A 68 -6.36 12.25 34.82
CA PHE A 68 -6.56 11.17 33.86
C PHE A 68 -6.27 11.61 32.41
N LEU A 69 -6.74 12.80 32.03
CA LEU A 69 -6.52 13.35 30.68
C LEU A 69 -5.04 13.51 30.32
N THR A 70 -4.22 14.00 31.28
CA THR A 70 -2.76 14.09 31.04
C THR A 70 -2.15 12.72 30.80
N ARG A 71 -2.55 11.73 31.57
CA ARG A 71 -2.03 10.35 31.40
C ARG A 71 -2.49 9.73 30.08
N LEU A 72 -3.74 9.97 29.69
CA LEU A 72 -4.28 9.53 28.41
C LEU A 72 -3.53 10.18 27.25
N LEU A 73 -3.30 11.50 27.32
CA LEU A 73 -2.51 12.22 26.32
C LEU A 73 -1.10 11.65 26.17
N LEU A 74 -0.44 11.34 27.30
CA LEU A 74 0.88 10.70 27.29
C LEU A 74 0.85 9.32 26.62
N ALA A 75 -0.13 8.50 26.97
CA ALA A 75 -0.26 7.17 26.36
C ALA A 75 -0.44 7.28 24.84
N VAL A 76 -1.31 8.19 24.37
CA VAL A 76 -1.50 8.46 22.94
C VAL A 76 -0.21 8.94 22.29
N THR A 77 0.52 9.85 22.94
CA THR A 77 1.81 10.36 22.43
C THR A 77 2.83 9.23 22.24
N PHE A 78 2.95 8.32 23.22
CA PHE A 78 3.83 7.16 23.09
C PHE A 78 3.37 6.20 22.00
N ILE A 79 2.07 5.96 21.85
CA ILE A 79 1.54 5.11 20.77
C ILE A 79 1.91 5.71 19.41
N VAL A 80 1.70 7.01 19.21
CA VAL A 80 2.06 7.70 17.94
C VAL A 80 3.54 7.57 17.65
N GLN A 81 4.39 7.85 18.64
CA GLN A 81 5.84 7.79 18.46
C GLN A 81 6.32 6.37 18.13
N ILE A 82 5.80 5.36 18.84
CA ILE A 82 6.22 3.99 18.62
C ILE A 82 5.66 3.43 17.30
N SER A 83 4.44 3.79 16.91
CA SER A 83 3.91 3.39 15.60
C SER A 83 4.79 3.92 14.46
N GLU A 84 5.29 5.16 14.59
CA GLU A 84 6.23 5.75 13.65
C GLU A 84 7.58 5.00 13.63
N ALA A 85 8.12 4.66 14.79
CA ALA A 85 9.35 3.89 14.89
C ALA A 85 9.22 2.47 14.30
N VAL A 86 8.08 1.81 14.54
CA VAL A 86 7.76 0.50 13.97
C VAL A 86 7.65 0.59 12.45
N TYR A 87 6.93 1.58 11.93
CA TYR A 87 6.77 1.80 10.51
C TYR A 87 8.12 2.06 9.84
N TYR A 88 8.95 2.94 10.44
CA TYR A 88 10.29 3.22 9.95
C TYR A 88 11.19 1.97 9.94
N GLN A 89 11.12 1.15 10.99
CA GLN A 89 11.89 -0.09 11.06
C GLN A 89 11.54 -1.07 9.94
N PHE A 90 10.28 -1.06 9.51
CA PHE A 90 9.75 -1.99 8.51
C PHE A 90 9.96 -1.50 7.08
N TYR A 91 9.66 -0.23 6.83
CA TYR A 91 9.64 0.35 5.48
C TYR A 91 10.85 1.24 5.18
N GLY A 92 11.70 1.58 6.17
CA GLY A 92 12.84 2.48 6.02
C GLY A 92 12.45 3.94 5.80
N GLN A 93 11.20 4.29 6.07
CA GLN A 93 10.68 5.66 6.00
C GLN A 93 9.58 5.87 7.03
N PHE A 94 9.25 7.12 7.31
CA PHE A 94 8.14 7.47 8.20
C PHE A 94 6.80 7.42 7.47
N TYR A 95 5.71 7.12 8.19
CA TYR A 95 4.39 7.16 7.57
C TYR A 95 3.89 8.59 7.38
N GLY A 96 3.20 8.82 6.27
CA GLY A 96 2.52 10.07 5.96
C GLY A 96 1.01 10.01 6.22
N PRO A 97 0.29 11.07 5.83
CA PRO A 97 -1.17 11.11 5.96
C PRO A 97 -1.90 9.99 5.22
N SER A 98 -1.39 9.56 4.07
CA SER A 98 -1.98 8.48 3.27
C SER A 98 -1.96 7.15 4.01
N GLU A 99 -0.85 6.83 4.65
CA GLU A 99 -0.66 5.59 5.40
C GLU A 99 -1.53 5.56 6.66
N VAL A 100 -1.72 6.71 7.33
CA VAL A 100 -2.67 6.83 8.46
C VAL A 100 -4.10 6.57 7.98
N TRP A 101 -4.49 7.15 6.83
CA TRP A 101 -5.80 6.91 6.24
C TRP A 101 -5.98 5.44 5.84
N LEU A 102 -4.97 4.85 5.22
CA LEU A 102 -4.96 3.45 4.83
C LEU A 102 -5.13 2.54 6.05
N ALA A 103 -4.41 2.84 7.15
CA ALA A 103 -4.54 2.11 8.41
C ALA A 103 -5.96 2.16 8.99
N PHE A 104 -6.67 3.26 8.78
CA PHE A 104 -8.07 3.39 9.20
C PHE A 104 -9.02 2.54 8.35
N VAL A 105 -8.74 2.38 7.05
CA VAL A 105 -9.59 1.64 6.12
C VAL A 105 -9.26 0.14 6.11
N GLU A 106 -7.98 -0.24 6.24
CA GLU A 106 -7.48 -1.64 6.16
C GLU A 106 -7.12 -2.24 7.53
N THR A 107 -7.94 -2.02 8.53
CA THR A 107 -7.65 -2.44 9.91
C THR A 107 -7.29 -3.92 10.08
N LYS A 108 -7.89 -4.82 9.27
CA LYS A 108 -7.62 -6.27 9.33
C LYS A 108 -6.23 -6.62 8.83
N ASP A 109 -5.82 -6.07 7.70
CA ASP A 109 -4.52 -6.35 7.10
C ASP A 109 -3.38 -5.79 7.96
N ILE A 110 -3.58 -4.59 8.53
CA ILE A 110 -2.63 -4.01 9.48
C ILE A 110 -2.54 -4.84 10.77
N ALA A 111 -3.67 -5.27 11.33
CA ALA A 111 -3.65 -6.12 12.52
C ALA A 111 -2.89 -7.44 12.26
N SER A 112 -3.07 -8.06 11.08
CA SER A 112 -2.32 -9.25 10.70
C SER A 112 -0.83 -8.97 10.55
N GLY A 113 -0.45 -7.90 9.85
CA GLY A 113 0.93 -7.49 9.68
C GLY A 113 1.65 -7.20 11.01
N ILE A 114 0.97 -6.56 11.97
CA ILE A 114 1.51 -6.34 13.32
C ILE A 114 1.75 -7.66 14.05
N THR A 115 0.78 -8.59 14.02
CA THR A 115 0.93 -9.88 14.71
C THR A 115 2.08 -10.70 14.17
N ASP A 116 2.28 -10.71 12.87
CA ASP A 116 3.34 -11.46 12.20
C ASP A 116 4.73 -10.84 12.40
N SER A 117 4.76 -9.52 12.62
CA SER A 117 6.01 -8.78 12.86
C SER A 117 6.42 -8.72 14.34
N LEU A 118 5.63 -9.28 15.28
CA LEU A 118 5.93 -9.21 16.73
C LEU A 118 7.32 -9.75 17.10
N GLY A 119 7.82 -10.75 16.40
CA GLY A 119 9.15 -11.31 16.63
C GLY A 119 10.28 -10.32 16.36
N SER A 120 10.26 -9.65 15.21
CA SER A 120 11.29 -8.70 14.78
C SER A 120 11.13 -7.31 15.42
N LEU A 121 9.92 -6.94 15.80
CA LEU A 121 9.59 -5.63 16.37
C LEU A 121 9.38 -5.65 17.89
N GLY A 122 9.65 -6.80 18.55
CA GLY A 122 9.35 -7.02 19.96
C GLY A 122 9.93 -5.96 20.91
N ILE A 123 11.12 -5.41 20.60
CA ILE A 123 11.73 -4.36 21.42
C ILE A 123 10.88 -3.07 21.40
N TYR A 124 10.32 -2.66 20.27
CA TYR A 124 9.47 -1.47 20.17
C TYR A 124 8.15 -1.66 20.91
N PHE A 125 7.54 -2.85 20.78
CA PHE A 125 6.33 -3.18 21.52
C PHE A 125 6.59 -3.23 23.04
N ALA A 126 7.72 -3.78 23.47
CA ALA A 126 8.11 -3.77 24.88
C ALA A 126 8.28 -2.34 25.41
N ILE A 127 8.97 -1.46 24.67
CA ILE A 127 9.11 -0.05 25.02
C ILE A 127 7.74 0.63 25.11
N MET A 128 6.86 0.40 24.14
CA MET A 128 5.51 0.96 24.13
C MET A 128 4.70 0.50 25.34
N ILE A 129 4.68 -0.80 25.64
CA ILE A 129 3.95 -1.33 26.79
C ILE A 129 4.48 -0.72 28.09
N VAL A 130 5.80 -0.68 28.26
CA VAL A 130 6.43 -0.09 29.46
C VAL A 130 6.06 1.39 29.58
N ALA A 131 6.17 2.17 28.49
CA ALA A 131 5.86 3.61 28.48
C ALA A 131 4.38 3.87 28.78
N VAL A 132 3.46 3.14 28.15
CA VAL A 132 2.01 3.29 28.36
C VAL A 132 1.62 2.86 29.77
N VAL A 133 2.10 1.74 30.27
CA VAL A 133 1.85 1.29 31.66
C VAL A 133 2.42 2.28 32.66
N PHE A 134 3.64 2.77 32.43
CA PHE A 134 4.23 3.81 33.26
C PHE A 134 3.38 5.08 33.26
N ALA A 135 2.97 5.57 32.11
CA ALA A 135 2.14 6.75 31.98
C ALA A 135 0.78 6.60 32.67
N LEU A 136 0.08 5.49 32.45
CA LEU A 136 -1.29 5.30 32.95
C LEU A 136 -1.36 4.92 34.43
N VAL A 137 -0.40 4.13 34.93
CA VAL A 137 -0.48 3.52 36.27
C VAL A 137 0.49 4.17 37.25
N PHE A 138 1.79 4.15 36.94
CA PHE A 138 2.82 4.55 37.91
C PHE A 138 2.97 6.06 38.04
N ALA A 139 2.82 6.83 36.96
CA ALA A 139 2.98 8.28 36.98
C ALA A 139 2.01 8.94 37.98
N ARG A 140 0.78 8.42 38.14
CA ARG A 140 -0.20 8.89 39.12
C ARG A 140 0.31 8.79 40.54
N ARG A 141 1.02 7.70 40.89
CA ARG A 141 1.51 7.45 42.25
C ARG A 141 2.73 8.29 42.59
N LEU A 142 3.53 8.60 41.58
CA LEU A 142 4.78 9.33 41.72
C LEU A 142 4.59 10.85 41.59
N ALA A 143 3.53 11.28 40.86
CA ALA A 143 3.27 12.69 40.62
C ALA A 143 3.04 13.47 41.91
N PRO A 144 3.70 14.62 42.12
CA PRO A 144 3.44 15.55 43.20
C PRO A 144 2.06 16.18 43.06
N LEU A 145 1.70 17.03 44.01
CA LEU A 145 0.54 17.91 43.88
C LEU A 145 0.72 18.78 42.62
N TRP A 146 -0.40 19.07 41.95
CA TRP A 146 -0.39 19.81 40.69
C TRP A 146 0.35 21.15 40.79
N HIS A 147 1.37 21.32 39.90
CA HIS A 147 2.14 22.57 39.78
C HIS A 147 1.58 23.42 38.64
N LYS A 148 0.55 24.23 38.91
CA LYS A 148 -0.12 25.07 37.91
C LYS A 148 0.83 26.00 37.14
N TRP A 149 1.87 26.50 37.79
CA TRP A 149 2.85 27.41 37.20
C TRP A 149 3.75 26.75 36.15
N ILE A 150 3.87 25.42 36.17
CA ILE A 150 4.57 24.62 35.13
C ILE A 150 3.57 24.06 34.15
N ALA A 151 2.46 23.49 34.64
CA ALA A 151 1.50 22.78 33.81
C ALA A 151 0.76 23.71 32.83
N LEU A 152 0.38 24.92 33.24
CA LEU A 152 -0.37 25.85 32.40
C LEU A 152 0.44 26.36 31.17
N PRO A 153 1.68 26.82 31.31
CA PRO A 153 2.49 27.21 30.15
C PRO A 153 2.75 26.06 29.19
N CYS A 154 3.03 24.86 29.72
CA CYS A 154 3.24 23.67 28.86
C CYS A 154 1.95 23.28 28.13
N LEU A 155 0.81 23.30 28.78
CA LEU A 155 -0.49 23.04 28.18
C LEU A 155 -0.79 24.08 27.08
N LEU A 156 -0.55 25.38 27.37
CA LEU A 156 -0.75 26.43 26.40
C LEU A 156 0.13 26.22 25.15
N ALA A 157 1.41 25.87 25.33
CA ALA A 157 2.32 25.59 24.23
C ALA A 157 1.81 24.42 23.36
N ILE A 158 1.33 23.34 23.97
CA ILE A 158 0.75 22.19 23.26
C ILE A 158 -0.52 22.61 22.50
N VAL A 159 -1.42 23.35 23.14
CA VAL A 159 -2.66 23.84 22.49
C VAL A 159 -2.33 24.72 21.30
N VAL A 160 -1.38 25.65 21.42
CA VAL A 160 -0.95 26.51 20.30
C VAL A 160 -0.38 25.69 19.15
N MET A 161 0.40 24.65 19.46
CA MET A 161 0.92 23.74 18.43
C MET A 161 -0.21 22.98 17.72
N PHE A 162 -1.17 22.42 18.45
CA PHE A 162 -2.31 21.70 17.85
C PHE A 162 -3.19 22.62 17.01
N VAL A 163 -3.51 23.81 17.52
CA VAL A 163 -4.27 24.82 16.79
C VAL A 163 -3.52 25.23 15.51
N GLY A 164 -2.21 25.43 15.60
CA GLY A 164 -1.39 25.73 14.42
C GLY A 164 -1.39 24.61 13.39
N GLN A 165 -1.33 23.34 13.80
CA GLN A 165 -1.44 22.20 12.89
C GLN A 165 -2.85 22.08 12.29
N PHE A 166 -3.89 22.33 13.08
CA PHE A 166 -5.27 22.34 12.63
C PHE A 166 -5.49 23.35 11.49
N TYR A 167 -5.08 24.61 11.68
CA TYR A 167 -5.20 25.63 10.63
C TYR A 167 -4.39 25.27 9.37
N LYS A 168 -3.19 24.74 9.55
CA LYS A 168 -2.40 24.26 8.42
C LYS A 168 -3.09 23.12 7.65
N ALA A 169 -3.82 22.24 8.35
CA ALA A 169 -4.50 21.12 7.73
C ALA A 169 -5.78 21.52 6.99
N ILE A 170 -6.52 22.54 7.47
CA ILE A 170 -7.76 23.00 6.82
C ILE A 170 -7.49 23.45 5.38
N ASP A 171 -6.49 24.32 5.17
CA ASP A 171 -6.19 24.92 3.87
C ASP A 171 -4.89 24.35 3.26
N GLY A 172 -4.25 23.43 3.94
CA GLY A 172 -2.94 22.89 3.57
C GLY A 172 -3.04 21.83 2.48
N GLN A 173 -1.97 21.77 1.70
CA GLN A 173 -1.74 20.66 0.77
C GLN A 173 -1.08 19.51 1.52
N MET A 174 -1.46 18.27 1.22
CA MET A 174 -1.02 17.06 1.93
C MET A 174 0.50 16.93 1.99
N TYR A 175 1.22 17.29 0.93
CA TYR A 175 2.69 17.19 0.89
C TYR A 175 3.40 17.96 2.03
N LYS A 176 2.75 19.00 2.61
CA LYS A 176 3.30 19.74 3.76
C LYS A 176 3.24 18.98 5.08
N PHE A 177 2.53 17.87 5.08
CA PHE A 177 2.36 16.95 6.20
C PHE A 177 3.08 15.63 5.99
N ASN A 178 3.72 15.46 4.83
CA ASN A 178 4.59 14.33 4.58
C ASN A 178 5.77 14.33 5.55
N PRO A 179 6.26 13.17 5.94
CA PRO A 179 7.35 13.04 6.89
C PRO A 179 8.67 13.64 6.35
N ASP A 180 9.51 14.09 7.27
CA ASP A 180 10.85 14.60 6.99
C ASP A 180 11.85 13.94 7.96
N LEU A 181 12.97 13.46 7.43
CA LEU A 181 14.07 12.86 8.23
C LEU A 181 14.70 13.83 9.23
N ARG A 182 14.41 15.14 9.11
CA ARG A 182 14.84 16.19 10.04
C ARG A 182 13.83 16.46 11.15
N HIS A 183 12.73 15.72 11.21
CA HIS A 183 11.73 15.81 12.26
C HIS A 183 11.74 14.57 13.13
N SER A 184 11.43 14.74 14.42
CA SER A 184 11.30 13.64 15.36
C SER A 184 10.16 12.69 14.97
N LEU A 185 10.26 11.44 15.41
CA LEU A 185 9.20 10.43 15.25
C LEU A 185 7.83 10.98 15.67
N LEU A 186 7.77 11.59 16.85
CA LEU A 186 6.53 12.16 17.36
C LEU A 186 5.97 13.26 16.46
N ARG A 187 6.83 14.14 15.95
CA ARG A 187 6.40 15.24 15.08
C ARG A 187 5.89 14.75 13.75
N ASN A 188 6.58 13.80 13.12
CA ASN A 188 6.13 13.17 11.88
C ASN A 188 4.77 12.51 12.07
N GLY A 189 4.63 11.64 13.07
CA GLY A 189 3.37 10.95 13.35
C GLY A 189 2.21 11.90 13.70
N LEU A 190 2.43 12.93 14.53
CA LEU A 190 1.40 13.93 14.82
C LEU A 190 1.02 14.75 13.58
N SER A 191 1.97 15.07 12.71
CA SER A 191 1.70 15.79 11.47
C SER A 191 0.80 14.95 10.56
N ALA A 192 1.19 13.72 10.28
CA ALA A 192 0.43 12.78 9.47
C ALA A 192 -0.98 12.54 10.02
N MET A 193 -1.09 12.22 11.32
CA MET A 193 -2.38 11.97 11.98
C MET A 193 -3.29 13.20 11.97
N SER A 194 -2.74 14.41 12.18
CA SER A 194 -3.57 15.63 12.20
C SER A 194 -4.19 15.92 10.84
N PHE A 195 -3.44 15.78 9.75
CA PHE A 195 -4.00 15.96 8.40
C PHE A 195 -5.04 14.88 8.08
N SER A 196 -4.74 13.63 8.39
CA SER A 196 -5.67 12.52 8.13
C SER A 196 -6.97 12.67 8.92
N ALA A 197 -6.90 13.03 10.20
CA ALA A 197 -8.08 13.21 11.05
C ALA A 197 -8.93 14.43 10.65
N ILE A 198 -8.30 15.50 10.12
CA ILE A 198 -8.99 16.75 9.81
C ILE A 198 -9.51 16.76 8.36
N ARG A 199 -8.82 16.11 7.45
CA ARG A 199 -9.11 16.14 6.02
C ARG A 199 -9.49 14.78 5.45
N LEU A 200 -8.58 13.81 5.49
CA LEU A 200 -8.75 12.56 4.73
C LEU A 200 -9.89 11.70 5.27
N ILE A 201 -10.00 11.53 6.58
CA ILE A 201 -11.06 10.73 7.19
C ILE A 201 -12.44 11.39 7.05
N PRO A 202 -12.65 12.67 7.39
CA PRO A 202 -13.92 13.35 7.18
C PRO A 202 -14.33 13.43 5.72
N GLU A 203 -13.40 13.73 4.80
CA GLU A 203 -13.66 13.75 3.36
C GLU A 203 -14.08 12.37 2.82
N ALA A 204 -13.42 11.30 3.29
CA ALA A 204 -13.81 9.94 2.96
C ALA A 204 -15.20 9.57 3.50
N MET A 205 -15.57 10.07 4.69
CA MET A 205 -16.86 9.82 5.30
C MET A 205 -18.00 10.65 4.69
N SER A 206 -17.73 11.89 4.24
CA SER A 206 -18.74 12.79 3.67
C SER A 206 -19.00 12.56 2.18
N GLY A 207 -18.08 11.89 1.49
CA GLY A 207 -18.14 11.73 0.03
C GLY A 207 -17.90 13.03 -0.74
N GLU A 208 -17.50 14.13 -0.08
CA GLU A 208 -17.19 15.41 -0.69
C GLU A 208 -15.76 15.40 -1.25
N ASN A 209 -15.66 15.65 -2.56
CA ASN A 209 -14.38 15.85 -3.25
C ASN A 209 -14.11 17.34 -3.41
N GLN A 210 -13.21 17.88 -2.60
CA GLN A 210 -12.79 19.27 -2.72
C GLN A 210 -11.45 19.36 -3.48
N ASN A 211 -11.39 20.33 -4.42
CA ASN A 211 -10.18 20.75 -5.14
C ASN A 211 -9.47 19.69 -6.00
N LEU A 212 -10.23 19.02 -6.85
CA LEU A 212 -9.64 18.17 -7.88
C LEU A 212 -9.12 19.01 -9.04
N THR A 213 -7.97 18.62 -9.59
CA THR A 213 -7.48 19.20 -10.84
C THR A 213 -8.53 19.00 -11.93
N HIS A 214 -8.83 20.07 -12.67
CA HIS A 214 -9.74 19.95 -13.81
C HIS A 214 -8.98 19.37 -15.00
N TYR A 215 -9.45 18.25 -15.49
CA TYR A 215 -8.92 17.57 -16.67
C TYR A 215 -9.96 17.56 -17.78
N ASP A 216 -9.49 17.72 -19.02
CA ASP A 216 -10.32 17.51 -20.19
C ASP A 216 -10.69 16.02 -20.29
N PRO A 217 -11.95 15.69 -20.64
CA PRO A 217 -12.38 14.30 -20.78
C PRO A 217 -11.57 13.54 -21.82
N TYR A 218 -11.18 12.32 -21.50
CA TYR A 218 -10.55 11.40 -22.46
C TYR A 218 -11.50 11.18 -23.64
N GLN A 219 -10.93 11.17 -24.85
CA GLN A 219 -11.68 10.89 -26.06
C GLN A 219 -11.61 9.41 -26.39
N VAL A 220 -12.77 8.79 -26.56
CA VAL A 220 -12.90 7.38 -26.91
C VAL A 220 -13.66 7.26 -28.23
N LYS A 221 -13.01 6.73 -29.25
CA LYS A 221 -13.58 6.60 -30.60
C LYS A 221 -13.59 5.13 -31.01
N PRO A 222 -14.67 4.62 -31.61
CA PRO A 222 -14.67 3.29 -32.21
C PRO A 222 -13.61 3.19 -33.30
N VAL A 223 -12.86 2.09 -33.29
CA VAL A 223 -11.91 1.75 -34.37
C VAL A 223 -12.69 1.15 -35.54
N LYS A 224 -12.45 1.66 -36.76
CA LYS A 224 -12.99 1.04 -37.99
C LYS A 224 -12.24 -0.28 -38.25
N ASP A 225 -12.96 -1.26 -38.82
CA ASP A 225 -12.41 -2.56 -39.19
C ASP A 225 -11.71 -3.31 -38.07
N THR A 226 -12.26 -3.21 -36.86
CA THR A 226 -11.76 -3.93 -35.69
C THR A 226 -11.98 -5.44 -35.81
N ARG A 227 -11.04 -6.23 -35.24
CA ARG A 227 -11.22 -7.67 -35.01
C ARG A 227 -11.87 -7.96 -33.65
N ALA A 228 -12.32 -6.95 -32.92
CA ALA A 228 -13.02 -7.11 -31.64
C ALA A 228 -14.21 -8.08 -31.80
N GLY A 229 -14.46 -8.88 -30.77
CA GLY A 229 -15.49 -9.92 -30.80
C GLY A 229 -15.06 -11.27 -31.42
N LYS A 230 -13.88 -11.34 -32.06
CA LYS A 230 -13.33 -12.58 -32.63
C LYS A 230 -12.34 -13.31 -31.72
N TYR A 231 -12.08 -12.79 -30.55
CA TYR A 231 -11.18 -13.35 -29.52
C TYR A 231 -11.65 -12.93 -28.14
N SER A 232 -11.16 -13.61 -27.14
CA SER A 232 -11.31 -13.27 -25.74
C SER A 232 -10.04 -12.59 -25.20
N ILE A 233 -10.15 -11.85 -24.11
CA ILE A 233 -9.04 -11.19 -23.44
C ILE A 233 -9.00 -11.68 -21.99
N LEU A 234 -7.83 -12.10 -21.54
CA LEU A 234 -7.54 -12.43 -20.16
C LEU A 234 -6.44 -11.49 -19.65
N LEU A 235 -6.74 -10.69 -18.64
CA LEU A 235 -5.79 -9.86 -17.93
C LEU A 235 -5.53 -10.46 -16.55
N ALA A 236 -4.32 -10.95 -16.32
CA ALA A 236 -3.89 -11.43 -15.02
C ALA A 236 -3.11 -10.33 -14.30
N ILE A 237 -3.53 -10.01 -13.07
CA ILE A 237 -2.91 -9.02 -12.21
C ILE A 237 -2.36 -9.74 -11.00
N GLY A 238 -1.02 -9.83 -10.91
CA GLY A 238 -0.32 -10.28 -9.72
C GLY A 238 -0.43 -9.25 -8.59
N GLU A 239 -0.10 -9.66 -7.39
CA GLU A 239 0.01 -8.82 -6.21
C GLU A 239 1.48 -8.68 -5.83
N SER A 240 1.99 -7.43 -5.68
CA SER A 240 3.35 -7.18 -5.17
C SER A 240 4.48 -7.93 -5.91
N LEU A 241 4.35 -8.16 -7.23
CA LEU A 241 5.28 -9.02 -7.98
C LEU A 241 6.47 -8.20 -8.52
N ASN A 242 7.62 -8.36 -7.88
CA ASN A 242 8.88 -7.76 -8.32
C ASN A 242 9.41 -8.45 -9.60
N PRO A 243 9.62 -7.74 -10.73
CA PRO A 243 10.05 -8.32 -11.98
C PRO A 243 11.43 -8.97 -11.93
N HIS A 244 12.30 -8.52 -10.99
CA HIS A 244 13.64 -9.09 -10.79
C HIS A 244 13.62 -10.44 -10.05
N HIS A 245 12.46 -10.89 -9.58
CA HIS A 245 12.22 -12.21 -8.99
C HIS A 245 11.37 -13.11 -9.90
N VAL A 246 11.21 -12.76 -11.17
CA VAL A 246 10.44 -13.51 -12.17
C VAL A 246 11.38 -14.23 -13.14
N SER A 247 11.48 -15.57 -13.03
CA SER A 247 12.40 -16.34 -13.89
C SER A 247 12.02 -16.33 -15.38
N ALA A 248 10.77 -16.08 -15.70
CA ALA A 248 10.32 -15.85 -17.08
C ALA A 248 10.93 -14.56 -17.69
N LEU A 249 11.43 -13.64 -16.87
CA LEU A 249 12.16 -12.42 -17.27
C LEU A 249 13.67 -12.52 -17.04
N GLY A 250 14.19 -13.69 -16.67
CA GLY A 250 15.64 -13.93 -16.55
C GLY A 250 16.18 -13.99 -15.12
N TYR A 251 15.31 -13.99 -14.08
CA TYR A 251 15.79 -14.24 -12.72
C TYR A 251 16.44 -15.61 -12.62
N GLU A 252 17.55 -15.69 -11.88
CA GLU A 252 18.38 -16.90 -11.77
C GLU A 252 17.68 -18.10 -11.13
N ARG A 253 16.79 -17.82 -10.13
CA ARG A 253 16.02 -18.86 -9.47
C ARG A 253 14.76 -19.17 -10.28
N ASP A 254 14.41 -20.43 -10.34
CA ASP A 254 13.25 -20.93 -11.10
C ASP A 254 11.94 -20.68 -10.33
N THR A 255 11.53 -19.41 -10.29
CA THR A 255 10.35 -18.92 -9.56
C THR A 255 9.07 -18.96 -10.39
N THR A 256 9.17 -18.83 -11.73
CA THR A 256 8.01 -18.83 -12.63
C THR A 256 8.15 -19.82 -13.79
N PRO A 257 8.39 -21.13 -13.54
CA PRO A 257 8.59 -22.14 -14.58
C PRO A 257 7.35 -22.34 -15.46
N GLU A 258 6.14 -22.24 -14.90
CA GLU A 258 4.90 -22.49 -15.64
C GLU A 258 4.58 -21.35 -16.62
N LEU A 259 4.75 -20.10 -16.20
CA LEU A 259 4.60 -18.93 -17.07
C LEU A 259 5.67 -18.91 -18.15
N LYS A 260 6.92 -19.29 -17.80
CA LYS A 260 8.00 -19.44 -18.76
C LYS A 260 7.67 -20.50 -19.83
N ALA A 261 7.10 -21.63 -19.42
CA ALA A 261 6.65 -22.68 -20.35
C ALA A 261 5.51 -22.18 -21.27
N LEU A 262 4.53 -21.42 -20.74
CA LEU A 262 3.47 -20.82 -21.55
C LEU A 262 4.01 -19.82 -22.58
N LEU A 263 4.95 -18.95 -22.18
CA LEU A 263 5.61 -18.02 -23.12
C LEU A 263 6.36 -18.77 -24.23
N GLN A 264 7.07 -19.84 -23.91
CA GLN A 264 7.76 -20.66 -24.90
C GLN A 264 6.77 -21.36 -25.83
N GLN A 265 5.72 -21.96 -25.28
CA GLN A 265 4.71 -22.69 -26.05
C GLN A 265 4.00 -21.81 -27.07
N TYR A 266 3.66 -20.57 -26.69
CA TYR A 266 2.89 -19.64 -27.51
C TYR A 266 3.74 -18.53 -28.14
N GLN A 267 5.06 -18.63 -28.12
CA GLN A 267 5.99 -17.62 -28.64
C GLN A 267 5.67 -16.21 -28.10
N GLY A 268 5.39 -16.15 -26.80
CA GLY A 268 5.04 -14.93 -26.11
C GLY A 268 6.24 -13.99 -25.94
N THR A 269 5.96 -12.82 -25.39
CA THR A 269 6.97 -11.80 -25.07
C THR A 269 6.85 -11.40 -23.60
N GLY A 270 7.96 -10.95 -23.00
CA GLY A 270 7.99 -10.45 -21.65
C GLY A 270 9.01 -9.33 -21.48
N ARG A 271 8.70 -8.40 -20.59
CA ARG A 271 9.61 -7.34 -20.18
C ARG A 271 9.21 -6.76 -18.83
N LEU A 272 10.06 -5.91 -18.28
CA LEU A 272 9.75 -5.01 -17.18
C LEU A 272 8.95 -3.80 -17.70
N ILE A 273 7.91 -3.39 -16.96
CA ILE A 273 7.14 -2.17 -17.22
C ILE A 273 6.93 -1.40 -15.91
N VAL A 274 6.31 -0.23 -15.97
CA VAL A 274 6.04 0.62 -14.80
C VAL A 274 4.54 0.64 -14.49
N SER A 275 4.19 0.33 -13.24
CA SER A 275 2.85 0.56 -12.69
C SER A 275 2.61 2.04 -12.45
N ASN A 276 1.35 2.47 -12.54
CA ASN A 276 0.95 3.84 -12.25
C ASN A 276 0.90 4.17 -10.75
N ALA A 277 0.97 3.15 -9.87
CA ALA A 277 0.91 3.32 -8.43
C ALA A 277 1.67 2.20 -7.69
N VAL A 278 1.96 2.44 -6.42
CA VAL A 278 2.66 1.50 -5.52
C VAL A 278 1.73 0.89 -4.47
N SER A 279 0.43 0.88 -4.76
CA SER A 279 -0.60 0.30 -3.89
C SER A 279 -1.75 -0.25 -4.73
N THR A 280 -2.20 -1.44 -4.40
CA THR A 280 -3.31 -2.18 -5.03
C THR A 280 -4.56 -1.33 -5.19
N ARG A 281 -4.91 -0.54 -4.16
CA ARG A 281 -6.10 0.33 -4.13
C ARG A 281 -6.10 1.42 -5.19
N VAL A 282 -4.95 1.77 -5.70
CA VAL A 282 -4.82 2.78 -6.76
C VAL A 282 -4.43 2.14 -8.08
N ALA A 283 -3.50 1.19 -8.06
CA ALA A 283 -2.97 0.56 -9.26
C ALA A 283 -4.04 -0.18 -10.07
N ILE A 284 -4.86 -1.03 -9.43
CA ILE A 284 -5.93 -1.77 -10.13
C ILE A 284 -6.99 -0.83 -10.70
N PRO A 285 -7.58 0.12 -9.93
CA PRO A 285 -8.50 1.09 -10.50
C PRO A 285 -7.91 1.93 -11.63
N MET A 286 -6.66 2.39 -11.52
CA MET A 286 -6.01 3.15 -12.61
C MET A 286 -5.84 2.29 -13.87
N LEU A 287 -5.38 1.05 -13.71
CA LEU A 287 -5.19 0.13 -14.83
C LEU A 287 -6.51 -0.15 -15.56
N VAL A 288 -7.54 -0.57 -14.84
CA VAL A 288 -8.82 -0.94 -15.47
C VAL A 288 -9.61 0.25 -16.04
N ASN A 289 -9.37 1.46 -15.51
CA ASN A 289 -9.97 2.69 -16.04
C ASN A 289 -9.08 3.38 -17.09
N ASN A 290 -7.92 2.81 -17.43
CA ASN A 290 -6.96 3.37 -18.39
C ASN A 290 -6.58 4.83 -18.06
N LEU A 291 -6.15 5.07 -16.83
CA LEU A 291 -5.83 6.41 -16.34
C LEU A 291 -4.32 6.65 -16.32
N ARG A 292 -3.92 7.82 -16.82
CA ARG A 292 -2.57 8.35 -16.72
C ARG A 292 -2.44 9.29 -15.50
N GLU A 293 -3.41 10.18 -15.30
CA GLU A 293 -3.44 11.13 -14.22
C GLU A 293 -4.09 10.51 -12.97
N PRO A 294 -3.36 10.38 -11.85
CA PRO A 294 -3.88 9.70 -10.66
C PRO A 294 -5.02 10.46 -9.97
N ASP A 295 -5.08 11.78 -10.14
CA ASP A 295 -6.09 12.66 -9.56
C ASP A 295 -7.23 13.00 -10.54
N ASN A 296 -7.36 12.26 -11.65
CA ASN A 296 -8.45 12.47 -12.63
C ASN A 296 -9.74 11.78 -12.19
N TYR A 297 -10.36 12.34 -11.16
CA TYR A 297 -11.61 11.83 -10.60
C TYR A 297 -12.78 11.85 -11.60
N GLY A 298 -12.80 12.80 -12.52
CA GLY A 298 -13.80 12.87 -13.59
C GLY A 298 -13.77 11.62 -14.49
N ALA A 299 -12.57 11.16 -14.82
CA ALA A 299 -12.40 9.94 -15.61
C ALA A 299 -12.82 8.67 -14.84
N TYR A 300 -12.51 8.58 -13.55
CA TYR A 300 -13.04 7.50 -12.70
C TYR A 300 -14.57 7.45 -12.68
N LYS A 301 -15.23 8.61 -12.56
CA LYS A 301 -16.70 8.69 -12.54
C LYS A 301 -17.33 8.36 -13.89
N SER A 302 -16.76 8.86 -14.98
CA SER A 302 -17.35 8.72 -16.32
C SER A 302 -17.25 7.29 -16.84
N LYS A 303 -16.28 6.48 -16.37
CA LYS A 303 -16.00 5.12 -16.86
C LYS A 303 -15.78 5.05 -18.39
N SER A 304 -15.53 6.18 -19.05
CA SER A 304 -15.45 6.24 -20.51
C SER A 304 -14.34 5.37 -21.08
N THR A 305 -13.22 5.26 -20.38
CA THR A 305 -12.04 4.47 -20.75
C THR A 305 -11.94 3.13 -20.01
N ASN A 306 -12.93 2.79 -19.18
CA ASN A 306 -12.94 1.55 -18.41
C ASN A 306 -13.05 0.33 -19.34
N ILE A 307 -12.13 -0.62 -19.18
CA ILE A 307 -12.04 -1.80 -20.05
C ILE A 307 -13.31 -2.68 -19.96
N PHE A 308 -13.94 -2.81 -18.79
CA PHE A 308 -15.18 -3.58 -18.64
C PHE A 308 -16.36 -2.91 -19.33
N ALA A 309 -16.52 -1.60 -19.11
CA ALA A 309 -17.57 -0.83 -19.77
C ALA A 309 -17.45 -0.89 -21.30
N ASN A 310 -16.22 -0.80 -21.82
CA ASN A 310 -15.97 -0.88 -23.25
C ASN A 310 -16.12 -2.31 -23.79
N ALA A 311 -15.71 -3.33 -23.03
CA ALA A 311 -15.95 -4.74 -23.37
C ALA A 311 -17.45 -5.04 -23.50
N LYS A 312 -18.25 -4.59 -22.54
CA LYS A 312 -19.72 -4.76 -22.60
C LYS A 312 -20.34 -4.11 -23.83
N LYS A 313 -19.93 -2.89 -24.17
CA LYS A 313 -20.41 -2.19 -25.40
C LYS A 313 -20.11 -2.97 -26.67
N GLN A 314 -19.04 -3.78 -26.67
CA GLN A 314 -18.67 -4.66 -27.79
C GLN A 314 -19.23 -6.08 -27.70
N GLY A 315 -20.12 -6.33 -26.73
CA GLY A 315 -20.78 -7.63 -26.57
C GLY A 315 -19.91 -8.71 -25.93
N TYR A 316 -18.83 -8.35 -25.26
CA TYR A 316 -18.05 -9.28 -24.44
C TYR A 316 -18.81 -9.60 -23.14
N GLN A 317 -18.73 -10.82 -22.69
CA GLN A 317 -18.99 -11.16 -21.30
C GLN A 317 -17.84 -10.69 -20.41
N THR A 318 -18.09 -10.26 -19.21
CA THR A 318 -17.08 -9.67 -18.33
C THR A 318 -16.98 -10.44 -17.02
N ALA A 319 -15.77 -10.73 -16.58
CA ALA A 319 -15.50 -11.42 -15.32
C ALA A 319 -14.35 -10.78 -14.56
N PHE A 320 -14.50 -10.68 -13.24
CA PHE A 320 -13.41 -10.32 -12.32
C PHE A 320 -13.38 -11.39 -11.21
N ILE A 321 -12.28 -12.13 -11.15
CA ILE A 321 -12.06 -13.22 -10.19
C ILE A 321 -10.80 -12.87 -9.39
N SER A 322 -10.95 -12.75 -8.07
CA SER A 322 -9.88 -12.34 -7.17
C SER A 322 -9.65 -13.34 -6.05
N ALA A 323 -8.38 -13.62 -5.77
CA ALA A 323 -7.94 -14.37 -4.60
C ALA A 323 -7.79 -13.49 -3.35
N GLN A 324 -8.16 -12.21 -3.43
CA GLN A 324 -8.16 -11.28 -2.30
C GLN A 324 -9.46 -10.48 -2.22
N GLY A 325 -9.74 -9.93 -1.02
CA GLY A 325 -10.88 -9.03 -0.82
C GLY A 325 -10.59 -7.66 -1.40
N LEU A 326 -11.56 -7.11 -2.14
CA LEU A 326 -11.44 -5.81 -2.78
C LEU A 326 -12.49 -4.84 -2.19
N GLU A 327 -12.61 -4.84 -0.86
CA GLU A 327 -13.55 -3.97 -0.12
C GLU A 327 -13.33 -2.50 -0.50
N GLY A 328 -14.42 -1.83 -0.88
CA GLY A 328 -14.39 -0.42 -1.27
C GLY A 328 -13.81 -0.13 -2.67
N LEU A 329 -13.27 -1.12 -3.40
CA LEU A 329 -12.73 -0.92 -4.75
C LEU A 329 -13.72 -1.27 -5.87
N SER A 330 -14.74 -2.06 -5.60
CA SER A 330 -15.67 -2.57 -6.61
C SER A 330 -16.27 -1.46 -7.49
N ASN A 331 -16.68 -0.35 -6.90
CA ASN A 331 -17.18 0.82 -7.64
C ASN A 331 -16.11 1.50 -8.49
N TRP A 332 -14.87 1.58 -7.99
CA TRP A 332 -13.75 2.16 -8.73
C TRP A 332 -13.31 1.29 -9.89
N ILE A 333 -13.40 -0.03 -9.74
CA ILE A 333 -13.14 -1.01 -10.81
C ILE A 333 -14.27 -0.99 -11.84
N GLY A 334 -15.52 -0.76 -11.44
CA GLY A 334 -16.69 -0.70 -12.31
C GLY A 334 -17.54 -1.97 -12.24
N ILE A 335 -17.91 -2.40 -11.04
CA ILE A 335 -18.66 -3.64 -10.77
C ILE A 335 -19.96 -3.75 -11.59
N HIS A 336 -20.60 -2.62 -11.92
CA HIS A 336 -21.85 -2.60 -12.71
C HIS A 336 -21.66 -3.07 -14.17
N ASP A 337 -20.43 -3.05 -14.67
CA ASP A 337 -20.06 -3.52 -16.00
C ASP A 337 -19.43 -4.93 -15.98
N ILE A 338 -19.52 -5.64 -14.85
CA ILE A 338 -18.94 -6.97 -14.66
C ILE A 338 -20.06 -7.99 -14.43
N ASP A 339 -20.17 -8.99 -15.31
CA ASP A 339 -21.21 -10.01 -15.26
C ASP A 339 -20.96 -11.04 -14.16
N LEU A 340 -19.69 -11.39 -13.93
CA LEU A 340 -19.22 -12.31 -12.89
C LEU A 340 -18.19 -11.63 -12.01
N TRP A 341 -18.57 -11.28 -10.79
CA TRP A 341 -17.67 -10.78 -9.76
C TRP A 341 -17.48 -11.83 -8.68
N GLU A 342 -16.25 -12.29 -8.48
CA GLU A 342 -15.86 -13.15 -7.37
C GLU A 342 -14.64 -12.57 -6.67
N ASP A 343 -14.73 -12.36 -5.37
CA ASP A 343 -13.62 -12.04 -4.49
C ASP A 343 -13.72 -12.86 -3.19
N THR A 344 -12.80 -12.67 -2.25
CA THR A 344 -12.79 -13.46 -1.02
C THR A 344 -13.95 -13.14 -0.07
N GLN A 345 -14.71 -12.09 -0.30
CA GLN A 345 -15.95 -11.81 0.42
C GLN A 345 -17.08 -12.72 -0.05
N ILE A 346 -17.15 -12.99 -1.35
CA ILE A 346 -18.16 -13.86 -1.96
C ILE A 346 -17.73 -15.32 -1.86
N ARG A 347 -16.47 -15.59 -2.15
CA ARG A 347 -15.86 -16.93 -2.03
C ARG A 347 -14.65 -16.86 -1.11
N PRO A 348 -14.79 -17.25 0.17
CA PRO A 348 -13.67 -17.26 1.10
C PRO A 348 -12.49 -18.08 0.55
N ALA A 349 -11.31 -17.47 0.58
CA ALA A 349 -10.05 -18.16 0.30
C ALA A 349 -9.47 -18.73 1.61
N PRO A 350 -8.64 -19.78 1.54
CA PRO A 350 -7.91 -20.25 2.71
C PRO A 350 -6.93 -19.18 3.19
N ASP A 351 -6.66 -19.18 4.48
CA ASP A 351 -5.68 -18.26 5.10
C ASP A 351 -4.26 -18.46 4.57
N VAL A 352 -3.96 -19.66 4.07
CA VAL A 352 -2.66 -20.03 3.49
C VAL A 352 -2.87 -20.42 2.03
N GLY A 353 -2.12 -19.77 1.14
CA GLY A 353 -2.16 -20.07 -0.29
C GLY A 353 -3.47 -19.68 -0.95
N ALA A 354 -3.94 -18.44 -0.75
CA ALA A 354 -5.23 -17.94 -1.23
C ALA A 354 -5.45 -18.15 -2.74
N ASP A 355 -4.41 -18.11 -3.56
CA ASP A 355 -4.49 -18.24 -5.02
C ASP A 355 -5.03 -19.59 -5.53
N VAL A 356 -5.08 -20.61 -4.68
CA VAL A 356 -5.70 -21.91 -5.02
C VAL A 356 -7.17 -21.81 -5.43
N VAL A 357 -7.83 -20.69 -5.11
CA VAL A 357 -9.24 -20.45 -5.52
C VAL A 357 -9.39 -20.09 -7.00
N LEU A 358 -8.32 -19.57 -7.65
CA LEU A 358 -8.41 -19.06 -9.02
C LEU A 358 -8.84 -20.12 -10.03
N THR A 359 -8.18 -21.28 -10.05
CA THR A 359 -8.53 -22.37 -10.97
C THR A 359 -9.97 -22.87 -10.79
N PRO A 360 -10.43 -23.24 -9.58
CA PRO A 360 -11.82 -23.64 -9.37
C PRO A 360 -12.85 -22.55 -9.73
N SER A 361 -12.51 -21.26 -9.55
CA SER A 361 -13.40 -20.17 -9.96
C SER A 361 -13.54 -20.09 -11.47
N VAL A 362 -12.45 -20.21 -12.22
CA VAL A 362 -12.49 -20.28 -13.69
C VAL A 362 -13.23 -21.52 -14.17
N GLU A 363 -13.03 -22.68 -13.55
CA GLU A 363 -13.75 -23.90 -13.88
C GLU A 363 -15.27 -23.75 -13.74
N LYS A 364 -15.72 -23.11 -12.67
CA LYS A 364 -17.15 -22.92 -12.32
C LYS A 364 -17.74 -21.64 -12.93
N ALA A 365 -16.94 -20.81 -13.59
CA ALA A 365 -17.42 -19.56 -14.17
C ALA A 365 -18.59 -19.79 -15.12
N THR A 366 -19.67 -19.05 -14.89
CA THR A 366 -20.93 -19.13 -15.63
C THR A 366 -20.90 -18.33 -16.93
N LEU A 367 -19.80 -18.47 -17.71
CA LEU A 367 -19.61 -17.83 -18.99
C LEU A 367 -20.03 -18.78 -20.13
N ASP A 368 -20.58 -18.21 -21.22
CA ASP A 368 -20.71 -18.91 -22.49
C ASP A 368 -19.37 -18.88 -23.22
N TRP A 369 -18.61 -19.95 -23.12
CA TRP A 369 -17.25 -20.08 -23.68
C TRP A 369 -17.19 -20.06 -25.22
N ASN A 370 -18.36 -20.03 -25.91
CA ASN A 370 -18.44 -19.80 -27.35
C ASN A 370 -18.46 -18.31 -27.73
N LYS A 371 -18.63 -17.43 -26.74
CA LYS A 371 -18.66 -15.97 -26.92
C LYS A 371 -17.38 -15.33 -26.42
N PRO A 372 -17.03 -14.13 -26.92
CA PRO A 372 -15.88 -13.42 -26.42
C PRO A 372 -16.10 -12.99 -24.96
N PHE A 373 -15.03 -13.03 -24.17
CA PHE A 373 -15.00 -12.55 -22.80
C PHE A 373 -13.80 -11.64 -22.53
N LEU A 374 -13.96 -10.69 -21.61
CA LEU A 374 -12.89 -10.02 -20.88
C LEU A 374 -12.90 -10.57 -19.45
N MET A 375 -11.86 -11.30 -19.08
CA MET A 375 -11.67 -11.84 -17.73
C MET A 375 -10.46 -11.21 -17.08
N VAL A 376 -10.62 -10.72 -15.86
CA VAL A 376 -9.51 -10.33 -15.00
C VAL A 376 -9.33 -11.39 -13.92
N LEU A 377 -8.10 -11.90 -13.76
CA LEU A 377 -7.69 -12.76 -12.65
C LEU A 377 -6.77 -11.94 -11.77
N ASN A 378 -7.11 -11.79 -10.49
CA ASN A 378 -6.31 -11.07 -9.53
C ASN A 378 -5.80 -12.00 -8.43
N SER A 379 -4.49 -12.12 -8.32
CA SER A 379 -3.79 -12.94 -7.33
C SER A 379 -3.67 -12.26 -5.96
N ARG A 380 -3.35 -13.05 -4.94
CA ARG A 380 -2.94 -12.58 -3.61
C ARG A 380 -1.45 -12.82 -3.33
N ALA A 381 -0.87 -13.87 -3.84
CA ALA A 381 0.56 -14.15 -3.71
C ALA A 381 1.37 -13.31 -4.71
N PRO A 382 2.53 -12.77 -4.34
CA PRO A 382 3.28 -12.92 -3.10
C PRO A 382 3.15 -11.74 -2.09
N HIS A 383 1.96 -11.35 -1.72
CA HIS A 383 1.75 -10.30 -0.71
C HIS A 383 2.38 -10.67 0.65
N ILE A 384 2.90 -9.67 1.36
CA ILE A 384 3.42 -9.83 2.73
C ILE A 384 2.26 -10.14 3.71
N PRO A 385 2.42 -11.02 4.74
CA PRO A 385 3.60 -11.84 5.04
C PRO A 385 3.71 -13.04 4.10
N TYR A 386 4.90 -13.24 3.53
CA TYR A 386 5.12 -14.17 2.43
C TYR A 386 4.89 -15.62 2.82
N GLU A 387 5.28 -16.01 4.05
CA GLU A 387 5.16 -17.36 4.57
C GLU A 387 3.69 -17.85 4.60
N ARG A 388 2.72 -16.95 4.76
CA ARG A 388 1.29 -17.27 4.71
C ARG A 388 0.81 -17.69 3.33
N ASN A 389 1.55 -17.32 2.29
CA ASN A 389 1.21 -17.74 0.94
C ASN A 389 1.76 -19.13 0.59
N ILE A 390 2.55 -19.76 1.48
CA ILE A 390 3.26 -21.00 1.18
C ILE A 390 2.60 -22.19 1.89
N PRO A 391 1.83 -23.03 1.16
CA PRO A 391 1.25 -24.24 1.74
C PRO A 391 2.34 -25.18 2.25
N GLN A 392 2.01 -25.95 3.29
CA GLN A 392 2.93 -26.95 3.88
C GLN A 392 3.47 -27.90 2.81
N GLY A 393 4.78 -28.04 2.75
CA GLY A 393 5.48 -28.91 1.80
C GLY A 393 5.64 -28.33 0.39
N PHE A 394 5.22 -27.08 0.14
CA PHE A 394 5.36 -26.42 -1.17
C PHE A 394 6.71 -25.69 -1.32
N ALA A 395 7.29 -25.22 -0.21
CA ALA A 395 8.54 -24.46 -0.20
C ALA A 395 9.69 -25.20 -0.94
N LYS A 396 10.43 -24.45 -1.76
CA LYS A 396 11.63 -24.91 -2.47
C LYS A 396 12.89 -24.18 -2.01
N PHE A 397 12.77 -22.90 -1.68
CA PHE A 397 13.89 -22.02 -1.35
C PHE A 397 13.99 -21.75 0.15
N SER A 398 12.86 -21.63 0.83
CA SER A 398 12.84 -21.43 2.27
C SER A 398 13.15 -22.72 3.02
N THR A 399 14.04 -22.61 3.99
CA THR A 399 14.39 -23.71 4.90
C THR A 399 14.09 -23.29 6.33
N PRO A 400 13.57 -24.19 7.17
CA PRO A 400 13.41 -23.88 8.59
C PRO A 400 14.78 -23.49 9.20
N ARG A 401 14.86 -22.26 9.78
CA ARG A 401 16.03 -21.77 10.53
C ARG A 401 17.25 -21.32 9.71
N LEU A 402 17.08 -20.34 8.82
CA LEU A 402 18.20 -19.50 8.47
C LEU A 402 18.51 -18.54 9.64
N SER A 403 19.78 -18.33 9.93
CA SER A 403 20.22 -17.31 10.90
C SER A 403 20.11 -15.89 10.37
N ASP A 404 19.87 -15.71 9.08
CA ASP A 404 19.73 -14.44 8.38
C ASP A 404 18.26 -14.20 8.01
N ASP A 405 17.59 -13.30 8.73
CA ASP A 405 16.18 -12.96 8.52
C ASP A 405 15.92 -12.39 7.13
N VAL A 406 16.88 -11.66 6.52
CA VAL A 406 16.74 -11.09 5.17
C VAL A 406 16.74 -12.21 4.12
N ALA A 407 17.69 -13.14 4.21
CA ALA A 407 17.76 -14.28 3.31
C ALA A 407 16.54 -15.19 3.46
N GLN A 408 16.04 -15.39 4.67
CA GLN A 408 14.83 -16.18 4.93
C GLN A 408 13.60 -15.55 4.26
N LYS A 409 13.34 -14.27 4.49
CA LYS A 409 12.22 -13.56 3.88
C LYS A 409 12.29 -13.51 2.34
N LYS A 410 13.50 -13.35 1.78
CA LYS A 410 13.72 -13.44 0.33
C LYS A 410 13.36 -14.83 -0.21
N ASN A 411 13.74 -15.89 0.50
CA ASN A 411 13.39 -17.26 0.12
C ASN A 411 11.88 -17.51 0.20
N GLU A 412 11.22 -17.00 1.23
CA GLU A 412 9.76 -17.06 1.39
C GLU A 412 9.04 -16.28 0.27
N TYR A 413 9.56 -15.11 -0.10
CA TYR A 413 9.06 -14.37 -1.25
C TYR A 413 9.15 -15.18 -2.54
N ASP A 414 10.31 -15.76 -2.84
CA ASP A 414 10.53 -16.58 -4.04
C ASP A 414 9.62 -17.83 -4.06
N ASP A 415 9.36 -18.44 -2.91
CA ASP A 415 8.40 -19.55 -2.80
C ASP A 415 6.95 -19.09 -3.01
N ALA A 416 6.59 -17.89 -2.53
CA ALA A 416 5.27 -17.30 -2.78
C ALA A 416 5.09 -16.94 -4.27
N VAL A 417 6.14 -16.44 -4.95
CA VAL A 417 6.13 -16.24 -6.41
C VAL A 417 5.93 -17.58 -7.15
N ARG A 418 6.49 -18.67 -6.66
CA ARG A 418 6.24 -20.00 -7.24
C ARG A 418 4.79 -20.47 -7.08
N LEU A 419 4.15 -20.15 -5.95
CA LEU A 419 2.72 -20.44 -5.79
C LEU A 419 1.88 -19.64 -6.77
N TYR A 420 2.14 -18.32 -6.85
CA TYR A 420 1.53 -17.46 -7.86
C TYR A 420 1.64 -18.05 -9.27
N ASP A 421 2.84 -18.43 -9.70
CA ASP A 421 3.10 -19.02 -11.01
C ASP A 421 2.25 -20.26 -11.26
N LYS A 422 2.26 -21.20 -10.33
CA LYS A 422 1.53 -22.46 -10.41
C LYS A 422 0.02 -22.25 -10.55
N GLU A 423 -0.56 -21.49 -9.62
CA GLU A 423 -2.02 -21.33 -9.55
C GLU A 423 -2.54 -20.44 -10.68
N LEU A 424 -1.83 -19.36 -11.02
CA LEU A 424 -2.20 -18.52 -12.14
C LEU A 424 -2.09 -19.26 -13.48
N ALA A 425 -0.99 -19.95 -13.73
CA ALA A 425 -0.83 -20.71 -14.97
C ALA A 425 -1.89 -21.81 -15.11
N SER A 426 -2.29 -22.45 -14.02
CA SER A 426 -3.38 -23.43 -14.00
C SER A 426 -4.72 -22.78 -14.39
N ALA A 427 -5.06 -21.63 -13.81
CA ALA A 427 -6.27 -20.88 -14.12
C ALA A 427 -6.27 -20.41 -15.61
N ILE A 428 -5.14 -19.92 -16.10
CA ILE A 428 -4.99 -19.53 -17.50
C ILE A 428 -5.20 -20.73 -18.44
N ARG A 429 -4.53 -21.87 -18.19
CA ARG A 429 -4.72 -23.10 -19.00
C ARG A 429 -6.17 -23.55 -19.01
N THR A 430 -6.86 -23.44 -17.89
CA THR A 430 -8.30 -23.76 -17.77
C THR A 430 -9.13 -22.84 -18.68
N ALA A 431 -8.89 -21.53 -18.65
CA ALA A 431 -9.58 -20.58 -19.52
C ALA A 431 -9.30 -20.84 -21.01
N LEU A 432 -8.02 -21.10 -21.37
CA LEU A 432 -7.61 -21.46 -22.74
C LEU A 432 -8.31 -22.73 -23.23
N ALA A 433 -8.42 -23.76 -22.40
CA ALA A 433 -9.04 -25.04 -22.76
C ALA A 433 -10.57 -24.92 -22.94
N LYS A 434 -11.22 -24.06 -22.17
CA LYS A 434 -12.68 -23.85 -22.25
C LYS A 434 -13.08 -22.93 -23.41
N SER A 435 -12.29 -21.91 -23.71
CA SER A 435 -12.59 -20.93 -24.76
C SER A 435 -12.64 -21.59 -26.15
N LYS A 436 -13.65 -21.24 -26.94
CA LYS A 436 -13.75 -21.63 -28.35
C LYS A 436 -13.18 -20.56 -29.30
N LEU A 437 -12.82 -19.42 -28.76
CA LEU A 437 -12.18 -18.33 -29.48
C LEU A 437 -10.71 -18.23 -29.08
N PRO A 438 -9.84 -17.64 -29.91
CA PRO A 438 -8.52 -17.26 -29.49
C PRO A 438 -8.54 -16.43 -28.20
N VAL A 439 -7.55 -16.60 -27.34
CA VAL A 439 -7.43 -15.84 -26.10
C VAL A 439 -6.12 -15.06 -26.11
N LEU A 440 -6.24 -13.75 -25.90
CA LEU A 440 -5.12 -12.85 -25.72
C LEU A 440 -4.86 -12.73 -24.21
N VAL A 441 -3.69 -13.17 -23.78
CA VAL A 441 -3.34 -13.22 -22.34
C VAL A 441 -2.32 -12.13 -22.04
N PHE A 442 -2.72 -11.19 -21.19
CA PHE A 442 -1.90 -10.13 -20.62
C PHE A 442 -1.64 -10.45 -19.16
N ILE A 443 -0.40 -10.43 -18.72
CA ILE A 443 -0.03 -10.69 -17.32
C ILE A 443 0.83 -9.54 -16.86
N THR A 444 0.47 -8.95 -15.71
CA THR A 444 1.24 -7.92 -15.02
C THR A 444 1.07 -8.09 -13.51
N SER A 445 1.60 -7.17 -12.71
CA SER A 445 1.27 -7.02 -11.29
C SER A 445 0.66 -5.66 -11.05
N ASP A 446 -0.05 -5.48 -9.96
CA ASP A 446 -0.55 -4.17 -9.54
C ASP A 446 0.60 -3.22 -9.21
N HIS A 447 1.58 -3.64 -8.42
CA HIS A 447 2.85 -2.97 -8.13
C HIS A 447 3.94 -4.03 -7.87
N GLY A 448 5.17 -3.58 -7.70
CA GLY A 448 6.29 -4.40 -7.27
C GLY A 448 6.46 -4.39 -5.75
N GLU A 449 7.59 -4.90 -5.30
CA GLU A 449 7.91 -5.13 -3.89
C GLU A 449 9.40 -4.92 -3.64
N ARG A 450 9.78 -4.36 -2.49
CA ARG A 450 11.16 -4.46 -1.99
C ARG A 450 11.36 -5.85 -1.42
N VAL A 451 12.41 -6.55 -1.87
CA VAL A 451 12.69 -7.92 -1.47
C VAL A 451 14.12 -8.03 -0.92
N GLY A 452 14.37 -7.37 0.20
CA GLY A 452 15.66 -7.41 0.91
C GLY A 452 16.69 -6.39 0.43
N ASP A 453 16.32 -5.45 -0.44
CA ASP A 453 17.19 -4.35 -0.84
C ASP A 453 17.49 -3.46 0.38
N ASN A 454 18.78 -3.34 0.72
CA ASN A 454 19.23 -2.69 1.97
C ASN A 454 18.56 -3.27 3.24
N GLY A 455 18.16 -4.54 3.23
CA GLY A 455 17.44 -5.20 4.33
C GLY A 455 15.96 -4.81 4.45
N LEU A 456 15.39 -4.10 3.45
CA LEU A 456 14.01 -3.62 3.45
C LEU A 456 13.10 -4.54 2.66
N PHE A 457 11.84 -4.62 3.10
CA PHE A 457 10.75 -5.38 2.48
C PHE A 457 9.49 -4.51 2.44
N GLY A 458 8.54 -4.90 1.58
CA GLY A 458 7.25 -4.22 1.50
C GLY A 458 7.14 -3.23 0.35
N HIS A 459 5.99 -2.60 0.26
CA HIS A 459 5.57 -1.68 -0.81
C HIS A 459 4.94 -0.41 -0.22
N SER A 460 4.15 0.31 -1.00
CA SER A 460 3.48 1.58 -0.62
C SER A 460 4.41 2.78 -0.47
N VAL A 461 5.67 2.65 -0.88
CA VAL A 461 6.63 3.75 -0.99
C VAL A 461 6.69 4.22 -2.43
N VAL A 462 6.56 5.54 -2.67
CA VAL A 462 6.57 6.09 -4.02
C VAL A 462 7.98 6.14 -4.59
N GLU A 463 8.43 5.01 -5.08
CA GLU A 463 9.76 4.81 -5.67
C GLU A 463 9.68 3.99 -6.96
N MET A 464 10.58 4.27 -7.90
CA MET A 464 10.62 3.54 -9.18
C MET A 464 10.77 2.02 -9.00
N PRO A 465 11.65 1.48 -8.15
CA PRO A 465 11.79 0.03 -7.99
C PRO A 465 10.50 -0.68 -7.53
N ILE A 466 9.65 0.00 -6.74
CA ILE A 466 8.37 -0.55 -6.29
C ILE A 466 7.29 -0.42 -7.38
N ALA A 467 7.41 0.55 -8.26
CA ALA A 467 6.52 0.68 -9.41
C ALA A 467 6.89 -0.26 -10.56
N GLN A 468 8.08 -0.83 -10.58
CA GLN A 468 8.48 -1.80 -11.60
C GLN A 468 7.73 -3.11 -11.42
N VAL A 469 7.11 -3.59 -12.52
CA VAL A 469 6.30 -4.82 -12.54
C VAL A 469 6.61 -5.65 -13.79
N PRO A 470 6.39 -6.97 -13.77
CA PRO A 470 6.50 -7.77 -14.97
C PRO A 470 5.35 -7.44 -15.94
N PHE A 471 5.62 -7.55 -17.20
CA PHE A 471 4.63 -7.65 -18.26
C PHE A 471 4.94 -8.87 -19.12
N LEU A 472 3.99 -9.80 -19.22
CA LEU A 472 4.08 -10.94 -20.11
C LEU A 472 2.85 -10.94 -21.00
N TYR A 473 3.04 -11.32 -22.27
CA TYR A 473 1.96 -11.44 -23.23
C TYR A 473 2.13 -12.66 -24.11
N PHE A 474 1.04 -13.35 -24.38
CA PHE A 474 0.96 -14.38 -25.41
C PHE A 474 -0.49 -14.55 -25.89
N SER A 475 -0.66 -15.21 -27.01
CA SER A 475 -1.96 -15.68 -27.52
C SER A 475 -1.85 -17.11 -28.00
N ASN A 476 -2.92 -17.90 -27.83
CA ASN A 476 -2.99 -19.24 -28.39
C ASN A 476 -3.27 -19.25 -29.91
N ASP A 477 -3.35 -18.08 -30.54
CA ASP A 477 -3.42 -17.92 -32.01
C ASP A 477 -2.30 -16.96 -32.47
N PRO A 478 -1.37 -17.40 -33.31
CA PRO A 478 -0.26 -16.58 -33.84
C PRO A 478 -0.70 -15.30 -34.56
N ALA A 479 -1.93 -15.25 -35.10
CA ALA A 479 -2.48 -14.05 -35.73
C ALA A 479 -2.62 -12.85 -34.75
N TYR A 480 -2.51 -13.13 -33.48
CA TYR A 480 -2.54 -12.13 -32.39
C TYR A 480 -1.23 -12.08 -31.59
N ALA A 481 -0.10 -12.49 -32.19
CA ALA A 481 1.21 -12.27 -31.57
C ALA A 481 1.43 -10.76 -31.26
N MET A 482 2.27 -10.40 -30.28
CA MET A 482 2.46 -9.01 -29.86
C MET A 482 2.74 -8.08 -31.05
N LYS A 483 3.64 -8.48 -31.94
CA LYS A 483 4.00 -7.70 -33.16
C LYS A 483 2.83 -7.47 -34.13
N GLU A 484 1.78 -8.31 -34.08
CA GLU A 484 0.58 -8.20 -34.92
C GLU A 484 -0.49 -7.29 -34.31
N ILE A 485 -0.45 -7.07 -32.99
CA ILE A 485 -1.42 -6.25 -32.28
C ILE A 485 -0.89 -4.89 -31.85
N SER A 486 0.43 -4.76 -31.71
CA SER A 486 1.08 -3.51 -31.34
C SER A 486 2.46 -3.36 -32.00
N PRO A 487 2.80 -2.17 -32.52
CA PRO A 487 4.13 -1.89 -33.04
C PRO A 487 5.21 -1.87 -31.96
N GLN A 488 4.82 -1.66 -30.70
CA GLN A 488 5.71 -1.61 -29.54
C GLN A 488 5.08 -2.37 -28.37
N VAL A 489 5.94 -3.02 -27.58
CA VAL A 489 5.52 -3.61 -26.32
C VAL A 489 5.23 -2.48 -25.33
N PRO A 490 4.11 -2.50 -24.58
CA PRO A 490 3.82 -1.51 -23.56
C PRO A 490 4.97 -1.31 -22.57
N LEU A 491 5.15 -0.09 -22.08
CA LEU A 491 6.17 0.30 -21.10
C LEU A 491 5.59 0.63 -19.72
N ASN A 492 4.28 0.80 -19.64
CA ASN A 492 3.58 1.07 -18.38
C ASN A 492 2.11 0.61 -18.43
N HIS A 493 1.45 0.63 -17.28
CA HIS A 493 0.05 0.22 -17.14
C HIS A 493 -0.92 1.02 -18.00
N TYR A 494 -0.70 2.33 -18.17
CA TYR A 494 -1.53 3.15 -19.04
C TYR A 494 -1.50 2.65 -20.49
N GLN A 495 -0.32 2.30 -20.99
CA GLN A 495 -0.18 1.77 -22.35
C GLN A 495 -0.76 0.33 -22.47
N VAL A 496 -0.66 -0.50 -21.42
CA VAL A 496 -1.32 -1.82 -21.38
C VAL A 496 -2.83 -1.66 -21.51
N ALA A 497 -3.43 -0.80 -20.70
CA ALA A 497 -4.88 -0.54 -20.75
C ALA A 497 -5.33 0.10 -22.07
N THR A 498 -4.50 0.99 -22.65
CA THR A 498 -4.75 1.57 -23.97
C THR A 498 -4.74 0.49 -25.07
N LEU A 499 -3.79 -0.45 -24.99
CA LEU A 499 -3.74 -1.58 -25.93
C LEU A 499 -4.97 -2.50 -25.76
N ILE A 500 -5.39 -2.80 -24.52
CA ILE A 500 -6.60 -3.57 -24.27
C ILE A 500 -7.83 -2.86 -24.85
N ASN A 501 -8.00 -1.56 -24.62
CA ASN A 501 -9.09 -0.80 -25.22
C ASN A 501 -9.07 -0.83 -26.75
N LYS A 502 -7.88 -0.74 -27.36
CA LYS A 502 -7.71 -0.88 -28.82
C LYS A 502 -8.15 -2.28 -29.30
N MET A 503 -7.77 -3.33 -28.56
CA MET A 503 -8.23 -4.69 -28.85
C MET A 503 -9.75 -4.83 -28.67
N LEU A 504 -10.36 -4.10 -27.72
CA LEU A 504 -11.81 -4.02 -27.57
C LEU A 504 -12.48 -3.15 -28.66
N GLY A 505 -11.74 -2.60 -29.60
CA GLY A 505 -12.26 -1.83 -30.71
C GLY A 505 -12.43 -0.33 -30.42
N TYR A 506 -11.66 0.21 -29.49
CA TYR A 506 -11.69 1.63 -29.14
C TYR A 506 -10.30 2.25 -29.17
N ASP A 507 -10.22 3.40 -29.84
CA ASP A 507 -9.06 4.28 -29.79
C ASP A 507 -9.25 5.28 -28.65
N VAL A 508 -8.32 5.30 -27.71
CA VAL A 508 -8.34 6.18 -26.54
C VAL A 508 -7.26 7.23 -26.68
N SER A 509 -7.66 8.51 -26.66
CA SER A 509 -6.71 9.61 -26.62
C SER A 509 -6.93 10.47 -25.39
N ASN A 510 -5.82 10.86 -24.75
CA ASN A 510 -5.79 11.70 -23.57
C ASN A 510 -5.40 13.15 -23.95
N PRO A 511 -6.33 14.12 -23.95
CA PRO A 511 -6.01 15.49 -24.30
C PRO A 511 -5.08 16.19 -23.28
N ASN A 512 -4.95 15.61 -22.08
CA ASN A 512 -4.12 16.16 -21.01
C ASN A 512 -2.64 15.73 -21.14
N GLN A 513 -2.36 14.72 -21.96
CA GLN A 513 -1.00 14.24 -22.22
C GLN A 513 -0.34 15.12 -23.29
N LYS A 514 0.60 15.97 -22.89
CA LYS A 514 1.31 16.89 -23.80
C LYS A 514 2.74 16.48 -24.09
N ASP A 515 3.25 15.51 -23.34
CA ASP A 515 4.61 15.00 -23.41
C ASP A 515 4.65 13.49 -23.08
N ASP A 516 5.85 12.92 -22.96
CA ASP A 516 6.08 11.53 -22.59
C ASP A 516 6.17 11.29 -21.09
N SER A 517 5.69 12.26 -20.27
CA SER A 517 5.67 12.12 -18.82
C SER A 517 4.55 11.21 -18.35
N PHE A 518 4.84 10.43 -17.31
CA PHE A 518 3.90 9.57 -16.60
C PHE A 518 4.11 9.71 -15.09
N PHE A 519 3.21 9.13 -14.32
CA PHE A 519 3.20 9.29 -12.87
C PHE A 519 3.21 7.95 -12.17
N ILE A 520 3.94 7.91 -11.03
CA ILE A 520 3.84 6.87 -10.02
C ILE A 520 3.23 7.55 -8.80
N THR A 521 2.15 7.01 -8.24
CA THR A 521 1.47 7.59 -7.08
C THR A 521 1.39 6.61 -5.92
N GLY A 522 1.17 7.13 -4.71
CA GLY A 522 0.98 6.36 -3.50
C GLY A 522 -0.43 5.78 -3.33
N GLY A 523 -0.84 5.56 -2.10
CA GLY A 523 -2.04 4.80 -1.75
C GLY A 523 -3.38 5.55 -1.82
N ASP A 524 -3.42 6.84 -2.14
CA ASP A 524 -4.67 7.59 -2.23
C ASP A 524 -5.23 7.60 -3.65
N ILE A 525 -6.35 6.91 -3.85
CA ILE A 525 -7.06 6.83 -5.13
C ILE A 525 -7.54 8.20 -5.66
N ARG A 526 -7.61 9.22 -4.80
CA ARG A 526 -7.94 10.59 -5.19
C ARG A 526 -6.74 11.33 -5.77
N GLY A 527 -5.55 10.69 -5.82
CA GLY A 527 -4.31 11.27 -6.30
C GLY A 527 -3.72 12.34 -5.39
N LEU A 528 -4.15 12.40 -4.12
CA LEU A 528 -3.65 13.33 -3.11
C LEU A 528 -2.37 12.85 -2.42
N SER A 529 -1.98 11.60 -2.63
CA SER A 529 -0.72 11.06 -2.14
C SER A 529 0.48 11.65 -2.90
N GLU A 530 1.67 11.42 -2.35
CA GLU A 530 2.91 11.73 -3.05
C GLU A 530 2.91 11.10 -4.45
N ARG A 531 3.53 11.80 -5.41
CA ARG A 531 3.72 11.27 -6.76
C ARG A 531 5.10 11.62 -7.29
N VAL A 532 5.65 10.71 -8.07
CA VAL A 532 6.87 10.91 -8.85
C VAL A 532 6.50 10.97 -10.31
N THR A 533 7.05 11.94 -11.02
CA THR A 533 6.94 12.04 -12.48
C THR A 533 8.16 11.37 -13.11
N TYR A 534 7.95 10.54 -14.13
CA TYR A 534 9.01 9.96 -14.94
C TYR A 534 8.72 10.15 -16.43
N HIS A 535 9.76 10.09 -17.25
CA HIS A 535 9.68 10.20 -18.70
C HIS A 535 10.10 8.88 -19.34
N LEU A 536 9.33 8.38 -20.31
CA LEU A 536 9.65 7.13 -20.99
C LEU A 536 11.02 7.18 -21.66
N ASN A 537 11.36 8.33 -22.23
CA ASN A 537 12.66 8.53 -22.89
C ASN A 537 13.85 8.54 -21.91
N ALA A 538 13.61 8.73 -20.63
CA ALA A 538 14.64 8.72 -19.58
C ALA A 538 14.81 7.35 -18.91
N LEU A 539 13.94 6.37 -19.19
CA LEU A 539 14.11 5.01 -18.68
C LEU A 539 15.40 4.39 -19.26
N PRO A 540 16.13 3.58 -18.50
CA PRO A 540 17.27 2.81 -19.00
C PRO A 540 16.90 1.98 -20.24
N GLU A 541 17.86 1.77 -21.15
CA GLU A 541 17.59 1.06 -22.42
C GLU A 541 17.07 -0.38 -22.17
N ALA A 542 17.50 -1.02 -21.08
CA ALA A 542 16.99 -2.32 -20.64
C ALA A 542 15.53 -2.27 -20.17
N GLU A 543 15.01 -1.10 -19.83
CA GLU A 543 13.64 -0.85 -19.36
C GLU A 543 12.74 -0.25 -20.45
N ARG A 544 13.32 0.14 -21.61
CA ARG A 544 12.59 0.59 -22.81
C ARG A 544 12.37 -0.61 -23.73
#